data_549ed3c3bfea4778dd29242310c5a291
#
_entry.id   549ed3c3bfea4778dd29242310c5a291
#
_cell.length_a   1.000
_cell.length_b   1.000
_cell.length_c   1.000
_cell.angle_alpha   90.00
_cell.angle_beta   90.00
_cell.angle_gamma   90.00
#
_symmetry.space_group_name_H-M   'P 1'
#
loop_
_entity.id
_entity.type
_entity.pdbx_description
1 polymer ?
#
loop_
_entity_poly.entity_id
_entity_poly.type
_entity_poly.pdbx_seq_one_letter_code
_entity_poly.pdbx_strand_id
1 'polypeptide(L)'
;MRTGWLSWVRANDKTIIDMLENQGRITHKLFTITSQTFVTTLDREDISRLTTSIDEVVNYVDETADKLVMLKIKEPTLYMIELSKVLLSASQEIYLLMKRLRKFKNANDLVGHCRTIRKYEHEGDTIYRNAIAELFETNTNAVEIIKLKDIYENLEHS
;
A
#
# COMPACT_ATOMS: atom_id res chain seq x y z
N MET A 1 -10.49 -23.74 -17.31
CA MET A 1 -10.51 -22.35 -16.78
C MET A 1 -9.56 -22.15 -15.58
N ARG A 2 -8.35 -22.76 -15.59
CA ARG A 2 -7.37 -22.71 -14.47
C ARG A 2 -6.15 -21.80 -14.75
N THR A 3 -6.11 -21.13 -15.88
CA THR A 3 -4.92 -20.37 -16.34
C THR A 3 -5.06 -18.85 -16.21
N GLY A 4 -6.27 -18.34 -16.00
CA GLY A 4 -6.53 -16.90 -15.98
C GLY A 4 -6.00 -16.20 -14.72
N TRP A 5 -6.07 -16.87 -13.55
CA TRP A 5 -5.69 -16.27 -12.28
C TRP A 5 -4.16 -16.22 -12.09
N LEU A 6 -3.47 -17.32 -12.43
CA LEU A 6 -1.99 -17.32 -12.41
C LEU A 6 -1.40 -16.34 -13.44
N SER A 7 -2.10 -16.09 -14.55
CA SER A 7 -1.68 -15.05 -15.51
C SER A 7 -2.06 -13.64 -15.03
N TRP A 8 -3.14 -13.50 -14.26
CA TRP A 8 -3.54 -12.22 -13.66
C TRP A 8 -2.62 -11.85 -12.48
N VAL A 9 -2.33 -12.79 -11.58
CA VAL A 9 -1.34 -12.61 -10.49
C VAL A 9 0.03 -12.31 -11.08
N ARG A 10 0.49 -13.04 -12.10
CA ARG A 10 1.76 -12.75 -12.79
C ARG A 10 1.76 -11.43 -13.56
N ALA A 11 0.63 -11.00 -14.11
CA ALA A 11 0.53 -9.73 -14.83
C ALA A 11 0.39 -8.54 -13.88
N ASN A 12 -0.31 -8.70 -12.75
CA ASN A 12 -0.41 -7.71 -11.70
C ASN A 12 0.80 -7.76 -10.74
N ASP A 13 1.38 -8.94 -10.52
CA ASP A 13 2.67 -9.16 -9.87
C ASP A 13 3.77 -8.36 -10.58
N LYS A 14 3.80 -8.38 -11.90
CA LYS A 14 4.73 -7.55 -12.65
C LYS A 14 4.45 -6.05 -12.48
N THR A 15 3.20 -5.64 -12.37
CA THR A 15 2.84 -4.22 -12.15
C THR A 15 3.10 -3.82 -10.68
N ILE A 16 2.86 -4.70 -9.72
CA ILE A 16 3.18 -4.51 -8.31
C ILE A 16 4.70 -4.56 -8.13
N ILE A 17 5.41 -5.52 -8.71
CA ILE A 17 6.88 -5.62 -8.69
C ILE A 17 7.50 -4.41 -9.37
N ASP A 18 7.02 -3.99 -10.53
CA ASP A 18 7.50 -2.77 -11.21
C ASP A 18 7.21 -1.50 -10.40
N MET A 19 6.09 -1.46 -9.67
CA MET A 19 5.78 -0.37 -8.72
C MET A 19 6.70 -0.44 -7.50
N LEU A 20 6.92 -1.63 -6.92
CA LEU A 20 7.81 -1.88 -5.79
C LEU A 20 9.27 -1.56 -6.14
N GLU A 21 9.77 -2.02 -7.28
CA GLU A 21 11.10 -1.68 -7.77
C GLU A 21 11.25 -0.18 -8.04
N ASN A 22 10.21 0.46 -8.58
CA ASN A 22 10.21 1.91 -8.77
C ASN A 22 10.13 2.67 -7.44
N GLN A 23 9.37 2.20 -6.47
CA GLN A 23 9.35 2.78 -5.12
C GLN A 23 10.68 2.55 -4.41
N GLY A 24 11.23 1.34 -4.40
CA GLY A 24 12.55 1.06 -3.85
C GLY A 24 13.65 1.92 -4.49
N ARG A 25 13.60 2.13 -5.81
CA ARG A 25 14.50 3.06 -6.52
C ARG A 25 14.26 4.52 -6.14
N ILE A 26 13.03 4.93 -5.92
CA ILE A 26 12.68 6.29 -5.48
C ILE A 26 13.13 6.49 -4.04
N THR A 27 12.88 5.53 -3.15
CA THR A 27 13.33 5.52 -1.75
C THR A 27 14.86 5.58 -1.66
N HIS A 28 15.57 4.75 -2.42
CA HIS A 28 17.03 4.79 -2.49
C HIS A 28 17.56 6.10 -3.07
N LYS A 29 16.92 6.67 -4.08
CA LYS A 29 17.27 7.98 -4.62
C LYS A 29 17.00 9.10 -3.61
N LEU A 30 15.87 9.04 -2.89
CA LEU A 30 15.58 10.00 -1.82
C LEU A 30 16.64 9.92 -0.72
N PHE A 31 17.00 8.73 -0.28
CA PHE A 31 18.07 8.52 0.72
C PHE A 31 19.41 9.07 0.22
N THR A 32 19.79 8.79 -1.02
CA THR A 32 21.03 9.28 -1.63
C THR A 32 21.03 10.80 -1.79
N ILE A 33 19.92 11.38 -2.24
CA ILE A 33 19.81 12.84 -2.40
C ILE A 33 19.83 13.54 -1.03
N THR A 34 19.22 12.94 -0.01
CA THR A 34 19.19 13.50 1.36
C THR A 34 20.58 13.47 2.01
N SER A 35 21.32 12.38 1.80
CA SER A 35 22.69 12.26 2.32
C SER A 35 23.68 13.20 1.64
N GLN A 36 23.41 13.62 0.41
CA GLN A 36 24.28 14.47 -0.39
C GLN A 36 23.94 15.97 -0.38
N THR A 37 22.70 16.33 0.07
CA THR A 37 22.27 17.73 0.02
C THR A 37 22.29 18.35 1.42
N PHE A 38 23.32 19.15 1.68
CA PHE A 38 23.56 19.87 2.95
C PHE A 38 22.57 21.02 3.22
N VAL A 39 21.66 21.32 2.28
CA VAL A 39 20.68 22.43 2.39
C VAL A 39 19.33 21.94 1.91
N THR A 40 18.59 21.29 2.78
CA THR A 40 17.16 21.01 2.56
C THR A 40 16.34 21.84 3.55
N THR A 41 15.25 22.41 3.08
CA THR A 41 14.22 23.05 3.92
C THR A 41 13.48 22.06 4.83
N LEU A 42 13.73 20.77 4.67
CA LEU A 42 13.21 19.68 5.50
C LEU A 42 14.35 19.14 6.37
N ASP A 43 14.03 18.85 7.62
CA ASP A 43 14.96 18.23 8.54
C ASP A 43 15.36 16.83 8.04
N ARG A 44 16.61 16.46 8.23
CA ARG A 44 17.14 15.15 7.87
C ARG A 44 16.38 14.01 8.57
N GLU A 45 15.93 14.25 9.80
CA GLU A 45 15.16 13.31 10.58
C GLU A 45 13.78 13.07 9.98
N ASP A 46 13.08 14.12 9.54
CA ASP A 46 11.76 14.02 8.91
C ASP A 46 11.82 13.26 7.58
N ILE A 47 12.87 13.47 6.80
CA ILE A 47 13.06 12.74 5.54
C ILE A 47 13.36 11.26 5.84
N SER A 48 14.16 10.96 6.85
CA SER A 48 14.44 9.58 7.27
C SER A 48 13.16 8.88 7.71
N ARG A 49 12.34 9.51 8.54
CA ARG A 49 11.03 8.98 8.99
C ARG A 49 10.11 8.72 7.81
N LEU A 50 9.98 9.69 6.90
CA LEU A 50 9.14 9.53 5.71
C LEU A 50 9.60 8.36 4.83
N THR A 51 10.92 8.21 4.66
CA THR A 51 11.49 7.11 3.88
C THR A 51 11.19 5.77 4.53
N THR A 52 11.34 5.64 5.85
CA THR A 52 11.01 4.42 6.59
C THR A 52 9.52 4.08 6.48
N SER A 53 8.63 5.06 6.62
CA SER A 53 7.19 4.81 6.48
C SER A 53 6.80 4.36 5.07
N ILE A 54 7.43 4.90 4.02
CA ILE A 54 7.19 4.42 2.65
C ILE A 54 7.71 2.99 2.47
N ASP A 55 8.84 2.66 3.05
CA ASP A 55 9.42 1.31 3.02
C ASP A 55 8.52 0.29 3.73
N GLU A 56 7.89 0.67 4.84
CA GLU A 56 6.91 -0.15 5.56
C GLU A 56 5.69 -0.46 4.68
N VAL A 57 5.13 0.52 3.98
CA VAL A 57 4.02 0.30 3.03
C VAL A 57 4.41 -0.72 1.96
N VAL A 58 5.61 -0.58 1.38
CA VAL A 58 6.13 -1.52 0.37
C VAL A 58 6.24 -2.93 0.93
N ASN A 59 6.77 -3.07 2.15
CA ASN A 59 6.93 -4.37 2.81
C ASN A 59 5.58 -5.06 3.05
N TYR A 60 4.55 -4.33 3.49
CA TYR A 60 3.20 -4.91 3.66
C TYR A 60 2.59 -5.38 2.36
N VAL A 61 2.78 -4.64 1.27
CA VAL A 61 2.30 -5.04 -0.07
C VAL A 61 2.99 -6.32 -0.53
N ASP A 62 4.31 -6.41 -0.35
CA ASP A 62 5.11 -7.60 -0.71
C ASP A 62 4.70 -8.80 0.14
N GLU A 63 4.56 -8.63 1.44
CA GLU A 63 4.06 -9.65 2.36
C GLU A 63 2.65 -10.13 1.99
N THR A 64 1.78 -9.22 1.55
CA THR A 64 0.44 -9.59 1.08
C THR A 64 0.52 -10.50 -0.16
N ALA A 65 1.38 -10.16 -1.12
CA ALA A 65 1.59 -10.97 -2.32
C ALA A 65 2.11 -12.38 -1.96
N ASP A 66 3.08 -12.46 -1.06
CA ASP A 66 3.62 -13.74 -0.56
C ASP A 66 2.55 -14.56 0.18
N LYS A 67 1.73 -13.93 1.01
CA LYS A 67 0.62 -14.59 1.72
C LYS A 67 -0.43 -15.14 0.77
N LEU A 68 -0.79 -14.42 -0.29
CA LEU A 68 -1.73 -14.93 -1.31
C LEU A 68 -1.25 -16.27 -1.90
N VAL A 69 0.05 -16.38 -2.19
CA VAL A 69 0.66 -17.60 -2.72
C VAL A 69 0.78 -18.68 -1.65
N MET A 70 1.33 -18.33 -0.48
CA MET A 70 1.60 -19.26 0.63
C MET A 70 0.30 -19.87 1.19
N LEU A 71 -0.74 -19.08 1.36
CA LEU A 71 -2.05 -19.51 1.84
C LEU A 71 -2.91 -20.16 0.76
N LYS A 72 -2.40 -20.22 -0.48
CA LYS A 72 -3.07 -20.82 -1.64
C LYS A 72 -4.46 -20.23 -1.89
N ILE A 73 -4.56 -18.93 -1.85
CA ILE A 73 -5.80 -18.23 -2.19
C ILE A 73 -6.10 -18.46 -3.67
N LYS A 74 -7.26 -19.02 -3.96
CA LYS A 74 -7.63 -19.40 -5.33
C LYS A 74 -8.21 -18.24 -6.13
N GLU A 75 -9.00 -17.43 -5.47
CA GLU A 75 -9.70 -16.30 -6.06
C GLU A 75 -9.70 -15.13 -5.06
N PRO A 76 -9.45 -13.91 -5.50
CA PRO A 76 -9.54 -12.76 -4.61
C PRO A 76 -11.00 -12.52 -4.22
N THR A 77 -11.23 -12.21 -2.96
CA THR A 77 -12.52 -11.76 -2.49
C THR A 77 -12.84 -10.35 -2.96
N LEU A 78 -14.10 -9.96 -2.92
CA LEU A 78 -14.51 -8.60 -3.26
C LEU A 78 -13.79 -7.57 -2.38
N TYR A 79 -13.65 -7.85 -1.09
CA TYR A 79 -12.95 -6.98 -0.14
C TYR A 79 -11.45 -6.83 -0.43
N MET A 80 -10.77 -7.90 -0.87
CA MET A 80 -9.37 -7.80 -1.32
C MET A 80 -9.24 -6.85 -2.50
N ILE A 81 -10.17 -6.93 -3.45
CA ILE A 81 -10.19 -6.05 -4.64
C ILE A 81 -10.44 -4.59 -4.23
N GLU A 82 -11.38 -4.35 -3.33
CA GLU A 82 -11.72 -3.00 -2.87
C GLU A 82 -10.57 -2.38 -2.07
N LEU A 83 -10.00 -3.10 -1.10
CA LEU A 83 -8.83 -2.65 -0.35
C LEU A 83 -7.64 -2.35 -1.27
N SER A 84 -7.36 -3.22 -2.25
CA SER A 84 -6.28 -2.99 -3.22
C SER A 84 -6.50 -1.73 -4.08
N LYS A 85 -7.74 -1.40 -4.43
CA LYS A 85 -8.06 -0.16 -5.16
C LYS A 85 -7.83 1.08 -4.31
N VAL A 86 -8.24 1.05 -3.06
CA VAL A 86 -8.02 2.15 -2.11
C VAL A 86 -6.53 2.36 -1.89
N LEU A 87 -5.77 1.28 -1.64
CA LEU A 87 -4.33 1.30 -1.49
C LEU A 87 -3.62 1.89 -2.72
N LEU A 88 -4.03 1.48 -3.93
CA LEU A 88 -3.50 2.04 -5.17
C LEU A 88 -3.77 3.55 -5.27
N SER A 89 -4.98 3.99 -4.91
CA SER A 89 -5.35 5.41 -4.94
C SER A 89 -4.54 6.23 -3.94
N ALA A 90 -4.35 5.71 -2.71
CA ALA A 90 -3.52 6.32 -1.68
C ALA A 90 -2.05 6.41 -2.13
N SER A 91 -1.51 5.33 -2.71
CA SER A 91 -0.13 5.30 -3.24
C SER A 91 0.09 6.30 -4.36
N GLN A 92 -0.89 6.46 -5.26
CA GLN A 92 -0.84 7.46 -6.33
C GLN A 92 -0.82 8.89 -5.77
N GLU A 93 -1.60 9.16 -4.72
CA GLU A 93 -1.64 10.46 -4.06
C GLU A 93 -0.32 10.76 -3.34
N ILE A 94 0.26 9.77 -2.64
CA ILE A 94 1.59 9.86 -2.03
C ILE A 94 2.65 10.16 -3.11
N TYR A 95 2.60 9.47 -4.24
CA TYR A 95 3.52 9.71 -5.35
C TYR A 95 3.42 11.16 -5.89
N LEU A 96 2.20 11.67 -6.06
CA LEU A 96 1.97 13.06 -6.49
C LEU A 96 2.50 14.06 -5.46
N LEU A 97 2.27 13.80 -4.19
CA LEU A 97 2.79 14.58 -3.07
C LEU A 97 4.32 14.64 -3.11
N MET A 98 4.98 13.48 -3.18
CA MET A 98 6.44 13.37 -3.20
C MET A 98 7.06 14.06 -4.42
N LYS A 99 6.46 13.90 -5.60
CA LYS A 99 6.92 14.56 -6.82
C LYS A 99 6.87 16.09 -6.74
N ARG A 100 5.94 16.63 -5.97
CA ARG A 100 5.73 18.07 -5.78
C ARG A 100 6.42 18.63 -4.55
N LEU A 101 6.90 17.79 -3.63
CA LEU A 101 7.40 18.19 -2.30
C LEU A 101 8.42 19.34 -2.37
N ARG A 102 9.32 19.33 -3.38
CA ARG A 102 10.30 20.41 -3.60
C ARG A 102 9.72 21.69 -4.21
N LYS A 103 8.51 21.63 -4.78
CA LYS A 103 7.86 22.73 -5.50
C LYS A 103 6.77 23.42 -4.69
N PHE A 104 6.44 22.89 -3.52
CA PHE A 104 5.43 23.50 -2.66
C PHE A 104 5.90 24.85 -2.18
N LYS A 105 5.24 25.88 -2.68
CA LYS A 105 5.42 27.28 -2.21
C LYS A 105 4.47 27.59 -1.04
N ASN A 106 3.49 26.74 -0.79
CA ASN A 106 2.42 26.98 0.16
C ASN A 106 2.08 25.70 0.93
N ALA A 107 2.08 25.80 2.27
CA ALA A 107 1.72 24.68 3.15
C ALA A 107 0.30 24.14 2.90
N ASN A 108 -0.60 24.97 2.39
CA ASN A 108 -1.98 24.57 2.12
C ASN A 108 -2.10 23.48 1.03
N ASP A 109 -1.21 23.49 0.03
CA ASP A 109 -1.21 22.47 -1.01
C ASP A 109 -0.82 21.11 -0.44
N LEU A 110 0.18 21.07 0.46
CA LEU A 110 0.59 19.89 1.20
C LEU A 110 -0.56 19.33 2.05
N VAL A 111 -1.23 20.19 2.79
CA VAL A 111 -2.39 19.83 3.63
C VAL A 111 -3.52 19.22 2.79
N GLY A 112 -3.73 19.72 1.56
CA GLY A 112 -4.72 19.16 0.63
C GLY A 112 -4.45 17.69 0.31
N HIS A 113 -3.23 17.35 -0.08
CA HIS A 113 -2.80 15.97 -0.35
C HIS A 113 -2.90 15.08 0.90
N CYS A 114 -2.45 15.57 2.06
CA CYS A 114 -2.57 14.84 3.33
C CYS A 114 -4.03 14.52 3.69
N ARG A 115 -4.96 15.45 3.45
CA ARG A 115 -6.40 15.19 3.66
C ARG A 115 -6.94 14.12 2.73
N THR A 116 -6.50 14.11 1.48
CA THR A 116 -6.91 13.09 0.50
C THR A 116 -6.39 11.72 0.91
N ILE A 117 -5.13 11.61 1.32
CA ILE A 117 -4.54 10.36 1.81
C ILE A 117 -5.32 9.84 3.04
N ARG A 118 -5.59 10.71 4.01
CA ARG A 118 -6.39 10.37 5.20
C ARG A 118 -7.81 9.91 4.87
N LYS A 119 -8.39 10.42 3.79
CA LYS A 119 -9.70 9.96 3.32
C LYS A 119 -9.63 8.52 2.80
N TYR A 120 -8.57 8.17 2.05
CA TYR A 120 -8.36 6.79 1.60
C TYR A 120 -8.09 5.84 2.76
N GLU A 121 -7.29 6.23 3.74
CA GLU A 121 -7.09 5.45 4.97
C GLU A 121 -8.43 5.16 5.67
N HIS A 122 -9.27 6.16 5.87
CA HIS A 122 -10.57 5.97 6.49
C HIS A 122 -11.54 5.11 5.66
N GLU A 123 -11.44 5.16 4.33
CA GLU A 123 -12.17 4.28 3.41
C GLU A 123 -11.69 2.84 3.54
N GLY A 124 -10.37 2.61 3.57
CA GLY A 124 -9.74 1.30 3.80
C GLY A 124 -10.17 0.67 5.13
N ASP A 125 -10.10 1.43 6.20
CA ASP A 125 -10.60 1.09 7.53
C ASP A 125 -12.06 0.60 7.52
N THR A 126 -12.90 1.31 6.79
CA THR A 126 -14.32 0.95 6.69
C THR A 126 -14.53 -0.35 5.95
N ILE A 127 -13.84 -0.53 4.82
CA ILE A 127 -13.88 -1.76 4.04
C ILE A 127 -13.37 -2.95 4.87
N TYR A 128 -12.24 -2.77 5.57
CA TYR A 128 -11.67 -3.80 6.44
C TYR A 128 -12.64 -4.23 7.54
N ARG A 129 -13.24 -3.28 8.27
CA ARG A 129 -14.21 -3.60 9.33
C ARG A 129 -15.41 -4.37 8.80
N ASN A 130 -15.93 -4.00 7.62
CA ASN A 130 -17.02 -4.71 6.97
C ASN A 130 -16.59 -6.12 6.54
N ALA A 131 -15.38 -6.26 5.98
CA ALA A 131 -14.83 -7.54 5.58
C ALA A 131 -14.69 -8.50 6.77
N ILE A 132 -14.19 -8.01 7.91
CA ILE A 132 -14.07 -8.80 9.13
C ILE A 132 -15.44 -9.17 9.69
N ALA A 133 -16.39 -8.25 9.74
CA ALA A 133 -17.73 -8.53 10.25
C ALA A 133 -18.41 -9.64 9.41
N GLU A 134 -18.44 -9.50 8.09
CA GLU A 134 -19.03 -10.50 7.19
C GLU A 134 -18.30 -11.83 7.25
N LEU A 135 -16.96 -11.82 7.35
CA LEU A 135 -16.14 -13.03 7.44
C LEU A 135 -16.52 -13.89 8.65
N PHE A 136 -16.74 -13.30 9.80
CA PHE A 136 -17.12 -14.01 11.02
C PHE A 136 -18.61 -14.37 11.07
N GLU A 137 -19.45 -13.65 10.35
CA GLU A 137 -20.89 -13.93 10.30
C GLU A 137 -21.21 -15.09 9.34
N THR A 138 -20.54 -15.15 8.20
CA THR A 138 -20.91 -16.05 7.10
C THR A 138 -20.04 -17.30 7.01
N ASN A 139 -18.82 -17.28 7.55
CA ASN A 139 -17.88 -18.37 7.39
C ASN A 139 -17.78 -19.22 8.66
N THR A 140 -17.90 -20.54 8.51
CA THR A 140 -17.79 -21.52 9.61
C THR A 140 -16.44 -22.24 9.61
N ASN A 141 -15.64 -22.10 8.55
CA ASN A 141 -14.34 -22.74 8.44
C ASN A 141 -13.26 -21.86 9.11
N ALA A 142 -12.80 -22.26 10.29
CA ALA A 142 -11.80 -21.53 11.05
C ALA A 142 -10.47 -21.30 10.28
N VAL A 143 -10.06 -22.25 9.44
CA VAL A 143 -8.84 -22.11 8.62
C VAL A 143 -9.03 -21.03 7.56
N GLU A 144 -10.19 -20.96 6.95
CA GLU A 144 -10.54 -19.96 5.95
C GLU A 144 -10.60 -18.56 6.59
N ILE A 145 -11.24 -18.46 7.76
CA ILE A 145 -11.30 -17.22 8.55
C ILE A 145 -9.90 -16.72 8.85
N ILE A 146 -9.00 -17.56 9.33
CA ILE A 146 -7.61 -17.17 9.66
C ILE A 146 -6.90 -16.66 8.41
N LYS A 147 -7.00 -17.37 7.28
CA LYS A 147 -6.33 -16.98 6.03
C LYS A 147 -6.81 -15.64 5.50
N LEU A 148 -8.13 -15.45 5.42
CA LEU A 148 -8.72 -14.23 4.87
C LEU A 148 -8.48 -13.04 5.80
N LYS A 149 -8.63 -13.26 7.12
CA LYS A 149 -8.34 -12.24 8.13
C LYS A 149 -6.90 -11.72 8.00
N ASP A 150 -5.92 -12.62 7.92
CA ASP A 150 -4.50 -12.28 7.83
C ASP A 150 -4.18 -11.45 6.57
N ILE A 151 -4.85 -11.75 5.44
CA ILE A 151 -4.70 -10.97 4.21
C ILE A 151 -5.38 -9.59 4.32
N TYR A 152 -6.59 -9.53 4.90
CA TYR A 152 -7.28 -8.26 5.07
C TYR A 152 -6.52 -7.32 6.00
N GLU A 153 -5.94 -7.84 7.09
CA GLU A 153 -5.09 -7.08 8.01
C GLU A 153 -3.85 -6.51 7.30
N ASN A 154 -3.17 -7.30 6.48
CA ASN A 154 -2.02 -6.83 5.73
C ASN A 154 -2.38 -5.75 4.69
N LEU A 155 -3.50 -5.90 3.99
CA LEU A 155 -3.97 -4.91 3.03
C LEU A 155 -4.38 -3.60 3.69
N GLU A 156 -4.92 -3.66 4.90
CA GLU A 156 -5.31 -2.47 5.66
C GLU A 156 -4.08 -1.76 6.22
N HIS A 157 -3.10 -2.51 6.71
CA HIS A 157 -1.85 -1.95 7.22
C HIS A 157 -0.92 -1.37 6.14
N SER A 158 -1.17 -1.68 4.84
CA SER A 158 -0.38 -1.15 3.73
C SER A 158 -0.72 0.28 3.42
#